data_368b90b5122a13dd8c1831d0c1bd53cd
#
_entry.id   368b90b5122a13dd8c1831d0c1bd53cd
#
_cell.length_a   1.000
_cell.length_b   1.000
_cell.length_c   1.000
_cell.angle_alpha   90.00
_cell.angle_beta   90.00
_cell.angle_gamma   90.00
#
_symmetry.space_group_name_H-M   'P 1'
#
loop_
_entity.id
_entity.type
_entity.pdbx_description
1 polymer ?
#
loop_
_entity_poly.entity_id
_entity_poly.type
_entity_poly.pdbx_seq_one_letter_code
_entity_poly.pdbx_strand_id
1 'polypeptide(L)'
;DPSQHFTKPPPRYTEASLVKEMEKQGIGRPSTYASIISTIQDRGYVSLRNKRFYAEKIGELVTDRLNENFTNLLDFGFTANLEDALDQVSSGDQNWKETLNNFYSDFSEKLEKASDQDDGMRSNQPSIIGKPCPLCERPMNVRTASTGVFLGCSGYDLPPKERCKQTINLIPGDEVVSATGDDEEESRILLKKRRCQACQTAMTEYLIDKNTKLYLCGNNPDCSTFEFEAGEYKIRGYEGPTVECDKCSAEMQLKTGRFGKYFGCTGEDCKNTRKLLRNG
;
A
#
# COMPACT_ATOMS: atom_id res chain seq x y z
N ASP A 1 26.60 37.05 -2.87
CA ASP A 1 25.19 36.77 -2.61
C ASP A 1 25.10 35.49 -1.75
N PRO A 2 24.87 35.61 -0.44
CA PRO A 2 24.81 34.42 0.43
C PRO A 2 23.57 33.62 0.11
N SER A 3 23.72 32.37 -0.35
CA SER A 3 22.62 31.46 -0.60
C SER A 3 22.76 30.20 0.24
N GLN A 4 21.63 29.70 0.77
CA GLN A 4 21.57 28.48 1.54
C GLN A 4 21.09 27.34 0.64
N HIS A 5 21.87 26.28 0.54
CA HIS A 5 21.53 25.07 -0.22
C HIS A 5 21.36 23.88 0.72
N PHE A 6 20.35 23.07 0.45
CA PHE A 6 20.11 21.81 1.15
C PHE A 6 20.36 20.64 0.22
N THR A 7 20.86 19.53 0.76
CA THR A 7 20.93 18.27 0.03
C THR A 7 19.54 17.77 -0.27
N LYS A 8 19.31 17.32 -1.51
CA LYS A 8 18.03 16.73 -1.93
C LYS A 8 18.05 15.22 -1.71
N PRO A 9 16.92 14.60 -1.32
CA PRO A 9 16.80 13.15 -1.31
C PRO A 9 16.90 12.59 -2.73
N PRO A 10 17.24 11.28 -2.90
CA PRO A 10 17.20 10.64 -4.20
C PRO A 10 15.79 10.76 -4.82
N PRO A 11 15.69 11.02 -6.14
CA PRO A 11 14.38 11.08 -6.79
C PRO A 11 13.69 9.72 -6.77
N ARG A 12 12.34 9.71 -6.73
CA ARG A 12 11.56 8.48 -6.85
C ARG A 12 11.76 7.85 -8.22
N TYR A 13 11.74 6.53 -8.26
CA TYR A 13 11.88 5.78 -9.51
C TYR A 13 10.73 6.07 -10.48
N THR A 14 11.08 6.23 -11.74
CA THR A 14 10.19 6.08 -12.89
C THR A 14 10.30 4.64 -13.41
N GLU A 15 9.42 4.21 -14.33
CA GLU A 15 9.55 2.88 -14.95
C GLU A 15 10.94 2.68 -15.57
N ALA A 16 11.41 3.64 -16.34
CA ALA A 16 12.72 3.57 -16.99
C ALA A 16 13.89 3.56 -15.99
N SER A 17 13.84 4.37 -14.93
CA SER A 17 14.91 4.40 -13.94
C SER A 17 14.90 3.16 -13.03
N LEU A 18 13.73 2.55 -12.79
CA LEU A 18 13.61 1.28 -12.06
C LEU A 18 14.20 0.14 -12.88
N VAL A 19 13.88 0.03 -14.18
CA VAL A 19 14.49 -0.96 -15.08
C VAL A 19 16.00 -0.82 -15.09
N LYS A 20 16.51 0.40 -15.22
CA LYS A 20 17.96 0.66 -15.22
C LYS A 20 18.62 0.22 -13.90
N GLU A 21 17.96 0.45 -12.77
CA GLU A 21 18.49 0.01 -11.47
C GLU A 21 18.44 -1.52 -11.32
N MET A 22 17.37 -2.19 -11.78
CA MET A 22 17.28 -3.65 -11.81
C MET A 22 18.39 -4.26 -12.66
N GLU A 23 18.62 -3.71 -13.86
CA GLU A 23 19.71 -4.13 -14.74
C GLU A 23 21.08 -3.96 -14.08
N LYS A 24 21.34 -2.82 -13.45
CA LYS A 24 22.58 -2.54 -12.72
C LYS A 24 22.80 -3.52 -11.56
N GLN A 25 21.74 -3.95 -10.89
CA GLN A 25 21.80 -4.90 -9.76
C GLN A 25 21.75 -6.37 -10.22
N GLY A 26 21.63 -6.65 -11.51
CA GLY A 26 21.50 -8.01 -12.05
C GLY A 26 20.16 -8.69 -11.76
N ILE A 27 19.13 -7.92 -11.41
CA ILE A 27 17.79 -8.43 -11.05
C ILE A 27 16.92 -8.51 -12.30
N GLY A 28 16.47 -9.71 -12.65
CA GLY A 28 15.67 -9.96 -13.84
C GLY A 28 16.49 -9.92 -15.13
N ARG A 29 15.78 -10.03 -16.24
CA ARG A 29 16.34 -10.01 -17.61
C ARG A 29 15.42 -9.16 -18.51
N PRO A 30 15.85 -8.73 -19.68
CA PRO A 30 15.01 -7.91 -20.57
C PRO A 30 13.60 -8.46 -20.80
N SER A 31 13.46 -9.78 -20.84
CA SER A 31 12.18 -10.46 -21.02
C SER A 31 11.24 -10.39 -19.78
N THR A 32 11.78 -10.11 -18.58
CA THR A 32 11.02 -10.14 -17.32
C THR A 32 10.75 -8.76 -16.73
N TYR A 33 11.47 -7.70 -17.11
CA TYR A 33 11.32 -6.38 -16.51
C TYR A 33 9.88 -5.85 -16.57
N ALA A 34 9.24 -5.96 -17.73
CA ALA A 34 7.87 -5.47 -17.91
C ALA A 34 6.87 -6.24 -17.01
N SER A 35 7.03 -7.57 -16.89
CA SER A 35 6.16 -8.40 -16.05
C SER A 35 6.36 -8.13 -14.56
N ILE A 36 7.58 -7.86 -14.13
CA ILE A 36 7.88 -7.47 -12.73
C ILE A 36 7.17 -6.16 -12.40
N ILE A 37 7.34 -5.13 -13.25
CA ILE A 37 6.72 -3.82 -13.05
C ILE A 37 5.19 -3.92 -13.04
N SER A 38 4.60 -4.69 -13.96
CA SER A 38 3.16 -4.95 -13.97
C SER A 38 2.70 -5.65 -12.67
N THR A 39 3.44 -6.66 -12.23
CA THR A 39 3.11 -7.44 -11.02
C THR A 39 3.06 -6.58 -9.76
N ILE A 40 4.05 -5.71 -9.53
CA ILE A 40 4.06 -4.86 -8.34
C ILE A 40 2.93 -3.81 -8.35
N GLN A 41 2.53 -3.35 -9.53
CA GLN A 41 1.38 -2.44 -9.69
C GLN A 41 0.05 -3.20 -9.54
N ASP A 42 -0.09 -4.36 -10.18
CA ASP A 42 -1.31 -5.19 -10.15
C ASP A 42 -1.65 -5.69 -8.74
N ARG A 43 -0.63 -5.97 -7.94
CA ARG A 43 -0.77 -6.34 -6.53
C ARG A 43 -0.97 -5.15 -5.60
N GLY A 44 -0.90 -3.92 -6.12
CA GLY A 44 -1.05 -2.71 -5.33
C GLY A 44 0.12 -2.42 -4.38
N TYR A 45 1.29 -3.01 -4.62
CA TYR A 45 2.48 -2.75 -3.80
C TYR A 45 3.03 -1.36 -4.04
N VAL A 46 2.85 -0.87 -5.26
CA VAL A 46 3.20 0.49 -5.67
C VAL A 46 2.08 1.11 -6.49
N SER A 47 1.95 2.43 -6.44
CA SER A 47 1.12 3.21 -7.36
C SER A 47 1.99 4.07 -8.27
N LEU A 48 1.55 4.27 -9.50
CA LEU A 48 2.20 5.16 -10.46
C LEU A 48 1.46 6.50 -10.49
N ARG A 49 2.12 7.59 -10.03
CA ARG A 49 1.58 8.95 -10.04
C ARG A 49 2.59 9.87 -10.74
N ASN A 50 2.15 10.66 -11.68
CA ASN A 50 3.03 11.56 -12.45
C ASN A 50 4.30 10.86 -12.99
N LYS A 51 4.14 9.63 -13.51
CA LYS A 51 5.24 8.78 -14.01
C LYS A 51 6.28 8.37 -12.95
N ARG A 52 5.99 8.48 -11.65
CA ARG A 52 6.86 8.07 -10.55
C ARG A 52 6.16 7.01 -9.69
N PHE A 53 6.93 6.05 -9.19
CA PHE A 53 6.43 5.02 -8.29
C PHE A 53 6.39 5.52 -6.85
N TYR A 54 5.29 5.20 -6.17
CA TYR A 54 5.09 5.41 -4.74
C TYR A 54 4.81 4.08 -4.09
N ALA A 55 5.55 3.75 -3.04
CA ALA A 55 5.27 2.57 -2.23
C ALA A 55 3.91 2.74 -1.53
N GLU A 56 3.07 1.72 -1.62
CA GLU A 56 1.81 1.66 -0.91
C GLU A 56 1.97 0.85 0.38
N LYS A 57 1.09 1.08 1.36
CA LYS A 57 1.20 0.43 2.68
C LYS A 57 1.27 -1.09 2.61
N ILE A 58 0.53 -1.71 1.69
CA ILE A 58 0.58 -3.17 1.48
C ILE A 58 1.97 -3.62 1.00
N GLY A 59 2.62 -2.82 0.15
CA GLY A 59 3.98 -3.12 -0.32
C GLY A 59 4.99 -3.08 0.81
N GLU A 60 4.93 -2.06 1.67
CA GLU A 60 5.77 -1.96 2.86
C GLU A 60 5.58 -3.16 3.78
N LEU A 61 4.34 -3.50 4.13
CA LEU A 61 4.02 -4.63 5.00
C LEU A 61 4.53 -5.98 4.44
N VAL A 62 4.36 -6.22 3.15
CA VAL A 62 4.85 -7.45 2.51
C VAL A 62 6.37 -7.50 2.56
N THR A 63 7.05 -6.39 2.26
CA THR A 63 8.51 -6.30 2.32
C THR A 63 9.02 -6.55 3.72
N ASP A 64 8.41 -5.94 4.75
CA ASP A 64 8.80 -6.12 6.15
C ASP A 64 8.66 -7.59 6.57
N ARG A 65 7.54 -8.25 6.27
CA ARG A 65 7.31 -9.66 6.61
C ARG A 65 8.26 -10.60 5.88
N LEU A 66 8.54 -10.33 4.61
CA LEU A 66 9.54 -11.10 3.86
C LEU A 66 10.95 -10.89 4.40
N ASN A 67 11.30 -9.66 4.79
CA ASN A 67 12.62 -9.38 5.37
C ASN A 67 12.84 -10.09 6.71
N GLU A 68 11.79 -10.21 7.54
CA GLU A 68 11.87 -10.92 8.81
C GLU A 68 12.09 -12.42 8.64
N ASN A 69 11.44 -13.05 7.67
CA ASN A 69 11.38 -14.51 7.53
C ASN A 69 12.22 -15.06 6.38
N PHE A 70 12.49 -14.24 5.36
CA PHE A 70 13.14 -14.62 4.11
C PHE A 70 14.22 -13.62 3.69
N THR A 71 15.04 -13.17 4.61
CA THR A 71 16.07 -12.11 4.38
C THR A 71 16.89 -12.34 3.12
N ASN A 72 17.30 -13.61 2.84
CA ASN A 72 18.10 -13.93 1.66
C ASN A 72 17.35 -13.65 0.35
N LEU A 73 16.02 -13.85 0.31
CA LEU A 73 15.23 -13.62 -0.90
C LEU A 73 15.10 -12.13 -1.26
N LEU A 74 15.33 -11.25 -0.28
CA LEU A 74 15.33 -9.79 -0.49
C LEU A 74 16.72 -9.24 -0.78
N ASP A 75 17.76 -10.06 -0.65
CA ASP A 75 19.11 -9.67 -1.02
C ASP A 75 19.24 -9.59 -2.55
N PHE A 76 19.68 -8.45 -3.05
CA PHE A 76 19.87 -8.24 -4.49
C PHE A 76 20.91 -9.20 -5.07
N GLY A 77 21.98 -9.49 -4.31
CA GLY A 77 23.00 -10.44 -4.70
C GLY A 77 22.46 -11.86 -4.85
N PHE A 78 21.54 -12.28 -3.97
CA PHE A 78 20.91 -13.60 -4.09
C PHE A 78 20.12 -13.73 -5.40
N THR A 79 19.29 -12.74 -5.72
CA THR A 79 18.50 -12.74 -6.97
C THR A 79 19.41 -12.71 -8.19
N ALA A 80 20.46 -11.88 -8.20
CA ALA A 80 21.44 -11.83 -9.29
C ALA A 80 22.13 -13.17 -9.48
N ASN A 81 22.63 -13.80 -8.40
CA ASN A 81 23.29 -15.10 -8.46
C ASN A 81 22.35 -16.22 -8.96
N LEU A 82 21.06 -16.16 -8.61
CA LEU A 82 20.10 -17.15 -9.12
C LEU A 82 19.85 -16.96 -10.62
N GLU A 83 19.74 -15.72 -11.10
CA GLU A 83 19.63 -15.42 -12.53
C GLU A 83 20.86 -15.89 -13.31
N ASP A 84 22.07 -15.67 -12.76
CA ASP A 84 23.31 -16.12 -13.37
C ASP A 84 23.43 -17.67 -13.39
N ALA A 85 22.97 -18.35 -12.33
CA ALA A 85 22.91 -19.80 -12.29
C ALA A 85 21.93 -20.36 -13.34
N LEU A 86 20.79 -19.68 -13.57
CA LEU A 86 19.84 -20.07 -14.61
C LEU A 86 20.43 -19.85 -16.03
N ASP A 87 21.23 -18.80 -16.24
CA ASP A 87 21.95 -18.59 -17.48
C ASP A 87 22.98 -19.71 -17.73
N GLN A 88 23.71 -20.16 -16.70
CA GLN A 88 24.62 -21.31 -16.77
C GLN A 88 23.90 -22.63 -17.07
N VAL A 89 22.68 -22.81 -16.51
CA VAL A 89 21.84 -23.96 -16.88
C VAL A 89 21.42 -23.88 -18.34
N SER A 90 21.10 -22.68 -18.86
CA SER A 90 20.72 -22.47 -20.24
C SER A 90 21.88 -22.74 -21.22
N SER A 91 23.13 -22.41 -20.84
CA SER A 91 24.33 -22.71 -21.64
C SER A 91 24.78 -24.17 -21.52
N GLY A 92 24.25 -24.93 -20.57
CA GLY A 92 24.63 -26.32 -20.31
C GLY A 92 25.82 -26.50 -19.36
N ASP A 93 26.29 -25.41 -18.76
CA ASP A 93 27.44 -25.43 -17.84
C ASP A 93 27.05 -25.86 -16.42
N GLN A 94 25.75 -25.83 -16.06
CA GLN A 94 25.25 -26.24 -14.76
C GLN A 94 24.01 -27.14 -14.85
N ASN A 95 23.90 -28.08 -13.88
CA ASN A 95 22.76 -28.99 -13.81
C ASN A 95 21.55 -28.31 -13.16
N TRP A 96 20.45 -28.21 -13.90
CA TRP A 96 19.24 -27.56 -13.42
C TRP A 96 18.62 -28.22 -12.16
N LYS A 97 18.73 -29.54 -12.00
CA LYS A 97 18.20 -30.25 -10.82
C LYS A 97 18.98 -29.87 -9.56
N GLU A 98 20.29 -29.73 -9.68
CA GLU A 98 21.15 -29.32 -8.57
C GLU A 98 20.86 -27.87 -8.16
N THR A 99 20.75 -26.99 -9.13
CA THR A 99 20.36 -25.59 -8.89
C THR A 99 19.01 -25.48 -8.17
N LEU A 100 18.00 -26.20 -8.64
CA LEU A 100 16.69 -26.20 -8.01
C LEU A 100 16.67 -26.84 -6.62
N ASN A 101 17.38 -27.94 -6.42
CA ASN A 101 17.45 -28.61 -5.13
C ASN A 101 18.13 -27.73 -4.06
N ASN A 102 19.20 -27.04 -4.42
CA ASN A 102 19.89 -26.13 -3.52
C ASN A 102 18.97 -24.96 -3.09
N PHE A 103 18.27 -24.35 -4.06
CA PHE A 103 17.30 -23.31 -3.77
C PHE A 103 16.15 -23.85 -2.89
N TYR A 104 15.55 -24.96 -3.27
CA TYR A 104 14.36 -25.51 -2.62
C TYR A 104 14.65 -25.97 -1.19
N SER A 105 15.82 -26.50 -0.92
CA SER A 105 16.21 -26.93 0.44
C SER A 105 16.24 -25.76 1.43
N ASP A 106 16.92 -24.66 1.07
CA ASP A 106 16.95 -23.45 1.91
C ASP A 106 15.56 -22.78 2.03
N PHE A 107 14.85 -22.69 0.92
CA PHE A 107 13.52 -22.13 0.89
C PHE A 107 12.52 -22.91 1.75
N SER A 108 12.53 -24.24 1.65
CA SER A 108 11.60 -25.11 2.39
C SER A 108 11.80 -25.01 3.90
N GLU A 109 13.05 -24.96 4.37
CA GLU A 109 13.35 -24.78 5.79
C GLU A 109 12.79 -23.45 6.32
N LYS A 110 12.98 -22.37 5.56
CA LYS A 110 12.46 -21.04 5.92
C LYS A 110 10.94 -20.98 5.87
N LEU A 111 10.33 -21.64 4.88
CA LEU A 111 8.88 -21.71 4.75
C LEU A 111 8.25 -22.47 5.91
N GLU A 112 8.86 -23.57 6.35
CA GLU A 112 8.41 -24.33 7.51
C GLU A 112 8.46 -23.48 8.78
N LYS A 113 9.58 -22.79 9.03
CA LYS A 113 9.71 -21.85 10.15
C LYS A 113 8.67 -20.71 10.08
N ALA A 114 8.49 -20.10 8.91
CA ALA A 114 7.52 -19.03 8.73
C ALA A 114 6.06 -19.47 8.89
N SER A 115 5.79 -20.77 8.73
CA SER A 115 4.46 -21.38 8.88
C SER A 115 4.17 -21.85 10.29
N ASP A 116 5.12 -21.78 11.22
CA ASP A 116 4.93 -22.12 12.62
C ASP A 116 3.84 -21.26 13.25
N GLN A 117 3.02 -21.82 14.14
CA GLN A 117 1.88 -21.13 14.74
C GLN A 117 2.28 -20.20 15.89
N ASP A 118 3.39 -20.51 16.56
CA ASP A 118 3.82 -19.80 17.76
C ASP A 118 4.96 -18.80 17.46
N ASP A 119 5.90 -19.16 16.60
CA ASP A 119 7.12 -18.36 16.29
C ASP A 119 7.29 -18.07 14.78
N GLY A 120 6.25 -18.28 13.99
CA GLY A 120 6.26 -18.06 12.56
C GLY A 120 6.04 -16.60 12.13
N MET A 121 5.69 -16.44 10.86
CA MET A 121 5.44 -15.11 10.29
C MET A 121 4.34 -14.37 11.04
N ARG A 122 4.66 -13.20 11.55
CA ARG A 122 3.70 -12.35 12.28
C ARG A 122 2.49 -12.01 11.43
N SER A 123 1.29 -12.27 11.94
CA SER A 123 0.06 -11.85 11.29
C SER A 123 -0.11 -10.32 11.35
N ASN A 124 -0.64 -9.73 10.28
CA ASN A 124 -1.03 -8.32 10.28
C ASN A 124 -2.32 -8.16 11.09
N GLN A 125 -2.20 -8.13 12.42
CA GLN A 125 -3.36 -7.91 13.28
C GLN A 125 -3.94 -6.52 13.03
N PRO A 126 -5.25 -6.41 12.74
CA PRO A 126 -5.85 -5.13 12.48
C PRO A 126 -5.87 -4.28 13.75
N SER A 127 -5.44 -3.01 13.63
CA SER A 127 -5.53 -2.07 14.75
C SER A 127 -6.97 -1.65 14.99
N ILE A 128 -7.44 -1.86 16.23
CA ILE A 128 -8.78 -1.46 16.64
C ILE A 128 -8.77 0.05 16.88
N ILE A 129 -9.66 0.77 16.21
CA ILE A 129 -9.91 2.18 16.46
C ILE A 129 -11.28 2.33 17.09
N GLY A 130 -11.43 3.30 18.01
CA GLY A 130 -12.66 3.49 18.79
C GLY A 130 -13.90 3.97 18.01
N LYS A 131 -13.87 3.97 16.66
CA LYS A 131 -15.01 4.37 15.83
C LYS A 131 -16.01 3.20 15.71
N PRO A 132 -17.29 3.41 16.08
CA PRO A 132 -18.30 2.37 15.95
C PRO A 132 -18.68 2.13 14.48
N CYS A 133 -19.03 0.90 14.16
CA CYS A 133 -19.58 0.52 12.86
C CYS A 133 -21.00 1.12 12.71
N PRO A 134 -21.31 1.80 11.59
CA PRO A 134 -22.61 2.43 11.38
C PRO A 134 -23.77 1.43 11.27
N LEU A 135 -23.51 0.14 11.01
CA LEU A 135 -24.56 -0.89 10.90
C LEU A 135 -24.79 -1.69 12.17
N CYS A 136 -23.73 -2.00 12.95
CA CYS A 136 -23.84 -2.94 14.06
C CYS A 136 -23.13 -2.46 15.33
N GLU A 137 -22.65 -1.21 15.35
CA GLU A 137 -22.00 -0.52 16.47
C GLU A 137 -20.72 -1.18 17.02
N ARG A 138 -20.30 -2.35 16.48
CA ARG A 138 -19.03 -2.96 16.84
C ARG A 138 -17.85 -2.08 16.43
N PRO A 139 -16.72 -2.16 17.12
CA PRO A 139 -15.56 -1.35 16.76
C PRO A 139 -15.08 -1.63 15.35
N MET A 140 -14.56 -0.62 14.67
CA MET A 140 -13.93 -0.77 13.37
C MET A 140 -12.43 -0.96 13.52
N ASN A 141 -11.87 -1.76 12.62
CA ASN A 141 -10.46 -2.09 12.53
C ASN A 141 -9.84 -1.45 11.29
N VAL A 142 -8.63 -0.95 11.43
CA VAL A 142 -7.81 -0.55 10.28
C VAL A 142 -7.33 -1.79 9.56
N ARG A 143 -7.63 -1.90 8.27
CA ARG A 143 -7.20 -3.01 7.40
C ARG A 143 -6.54 -2.45 6.13
N THR A 144 -5.64 -3.23 5.56
CA THR A 144 -4.93 -2.86 4.33
C THR A 144 -5.26 -3.88 3.24
N ALA A 145 -5.55 -3.38 2.04
CA ALA A 145 -5.77 -4.19 0.84
C ALA A 145 -5.02 -3.58 -0.35
N SER A 146 -5.05 -4.25 -1.50
CA SER A 146 -4.45 -3.75 -2.75
C SER A 146 -5.04 -2.40 -3.22
N THR A 147 -6.23 -2.04 -2.73
CA THR A 147 -6.90 -0.75 -3.01
C THR A 147 -6.57 0.34 -2.00
N GLY A 148 -5.72 0.06 -1.00
CA GLY A 148 -5.33 1.00 0.04
C GLY A 148 -5.77 0.60 1.45
N VAL A 149 -5.70 1.56 2.37
CA VAL A 149 -6.11 1.40 3.76
C VAL A 149 -7.60 1.73 3.91
N PHE A 150 -8.32 0.94 4.69
CA PHE A 150 -9.75 1.13 4.95
C PHE A 150 -10.12 0.70 6.37
N LEU A 151 -11.28 1.13 6.85
CA LEU A 151 -11.85 0.63 8.09
C LEU A 151 -12.79 -0.52 7.78
N GLY A 152 -12.58 -1.68 8.40
CA GLY A 152 -13.46 -2.84 8.32
C GLY A 152 -14.11 -3.11 9.68
N CYS A 153 -15.38 -3.49 9.69
CA CYS A 153 -16.06 -3.88 10.93
C CYS A 153 -15.38 -5.12 11.55
N SER A 154 -15.17 -5.11 12.86
CA SER A 154 -14.66 -6.29 13.59
C SER A 154 -15.61 -7.50 13.52
N GLY A 155 -16.89 -7.27 13.27
CA GLY A 155 -17.86 -8.33 13.00
C GLY A 155 -17.66 -9.09 11.68
N TYR A 156 -16.69 -8.72 10.85
CA TYR A 156 -16.35 -9.47 9.63
C TYR A 156 -15.81 -10.88 9.92
N ASP A 157 -15.11 -11.06 11.03
CA ASP A 157 -14.46 -12.31 11.42
C ASP A 157 -15.44 -13.30 12.11
N LEU A 158 -16.71 -12.89 12.31
CA LEU A 158 -17.76 -13.74 12.89
C LEU A 158 -18.31 -14.78 11.88
N PRO A 159 -19.03 -15.80 12.36
CA PRO A 159 -19.70 -16.79 11.50
C PRO A 159 -20.60 -16.12 10.45
N PRO A 160 -20.82 -16.74 9.28
CA PRO A 160 -21.52 -16.14 8.13
C PRO A 160 -22.87 -15.49 8.43
N LYS A 161 -23.62 -16.01 9.42
CA LYS A 161 -24.95 -15.50 9.81
C LYS A 161 -24.90 -14.21 10.64
N GLU A 162 -23.77 -13.96 11.33
CA GLU A 162 -23.58 -12.81 12.23
C GLU A 162 -22.58 -11.79 11.67
N ARG A 163 -22.03 -12.11 10.50
CA ARG A 163 -20.96 -11.35 9.88
C ARG A 163 -21.44 -9.98 9.38
N CYS A 164 -20.79 -8.94 9.85
CA CYS A 164 -20.96 -7.60 9.32
C CYS A 164 -19.85 -7.28 8.31
N LYS A 165 -20.24 -6.95 7.06
CA LYS A 165 -19.32 -6.65 5.96
C LYS A 165 -19.10 -5.15 5.76
N GLN A 166 -19.52 -4.32 6.70
CA GLN A 166 -19.42 -2.87 6.57
C GLN A 166 -17.95 -2.43 6.52
N THR A 167 -17.66 -1.56 5.56
CA THR A 167 -16.36 -0.91 5.40
C THR A 167 -16.52 0.59 5.21
N ILE A 168 -15.53 1.35 5.65
CA ILE A 168 -15.39 2.79 5.37
C ILE A 168 -14.05 2.97 4.67
N ASN A 169 -14.06 3.53 3.46
CA ASN A 169 -12.83 3.83 2.75
C ASN A 169 -12.14 5.03 3.41
N LEU A 170 -10.83 4.91 3.59
CA LEU A 170 -9.98 6.00 4.03
C LEU A 170 -9.40 6.69 2.80
N ILE A 171 -9.54 8.01 2.73
CA ILE A 171 -8.97 8.82 1.66
C ILE A 171 -7.65 9.38 2.17
N PRO A 172 -6.50 9.07 1.54
CA PRO A 172 -5.21 9.61 1.93
C PRO A 172 -5.22 11.14 1.87
N GLY A 173 -4.73 11.80 2.90
CA GLY A 173 -4.63 13.26 2.97
C GLY A 173 -3.68 13.87 1.93
N ASP A 174 -2.75 13.07 1.44
CA ASP A 174 -1.65 13.46 0.54
C ASP A 174 -1.99 13.34 -0.97
N GLU A 175 -3.23 13.17 -1.35
CA GLU A 175 -3.56 12.93 -2.77
C GLU A 175 -3.25 14.08 -3.74
N VAL A 176 -2.56 15.11 -3.29
CA VAL A 176 -2.04 16.17 -4.16
C VAL A 176 -0.56 16.38 -3.89
N VAL A 177 0.24 15.52 -4.50
CA VAL A 177 1.60 15.92 -4.85
C VAL A 177 1.47 16.85 -6.04
N SER A 178 2.04 18.06 -5.93
CA SER A 178 2.09 19.05 -6.99
C SER A 178 2.48 18.43 -8.32
N ALA A 179 1.76 18.76 -9.39
CA ALA A 179 2.06 18.30 -10.76
C ALA A 179 3.47 18.71 -11.24
N THR A 180 4.15 19.57 -10.54
CA THR A 180 5.49 20.10 -10.85
C THR A 180 6.63 19.22 -10.37
N GLY A 181 6.35 18.20 -9.52
CA GLY A 181 7.37 17.22 -9.12
C GLY A 181 8.57 17.82 -8.40
N ASP A 182 8.36 18.83 -7.55
CA ASP A 182 9.42 19.45 -6.77
C ASP A 182 9.73 18.57 -5.54
N ASP A 183 10.87 17.89 -5.59
CA ASP A 183 11.35 17.00 -4.53
C ASP A 183 11.61 17.76 -3.21
N GLU A 184 11.82 19.09 -3.27
CA GLU A 184 11.97 19.92 -2.08
C GLU A 184 10.63 20.12 -1.35
N GLU A 185 9.54 20.30 -2.08
CA GLU A 185 8.21 20.44 -1.50
C GLU A 185 7.77 19.12 -0.83
N GLU A 186 8.03 17.97 -1.45
CA GLU A 186 7.76 16.65 -0.87
C GLU A 186 8.56 16.47 0.43
N SER A 187 9.83 16.83 0.44
CA SER A 187 10.68 16.76 1.64
C SER A 187 10.18 17.68 2.76
N ARG A 188 9.74 18.90 2.44
CA ARG A 188 9.15 19.84 3.41
C ARG A 188 7.84 19.31 4.00
N ILE A 189 6.99 18.67 3.19
CA ILE A 189 5.75 18.04 3.64
C ILE A 189 6.06 16.90 4.61
N LEU A 190 7.02 16.04 4.29
CA LEU A 190 7.45 14.95 5.17
C LEU A 190 7.99 15.42 6.51
N LEU A 191 8.76 16.52 6.51
CA LEU A 191 9.28 17.13 7.75
C LEU A 191 8.18 17.74 8.63
N LYS A 192 7.08 18.19 8.03
CA LYS A 192 5.93 18.78 8.74
C LYS A 192 4.92 17.75 9.25
N LYS A 193 5.04 16.47 8.86
CA LYS A 193 4.11 15.42 9.33
C LYS A 193 4.19 15.27 10.84
N ARG A 194 3.02 15.03 11.46
CA ARG A 194 2.94 14.64 12.87
C ARG A 194 3.79 13.42 13.12
N ARG A 195 4.40 13.35 14.29
CA ARG A 195 5.17 12.19 14.73
C ARG A 195 4.38 11.41 15.76
N CYS A 196 4.39 10.09 15.61
CA CYS A 196 3.81 9.17 16.59
C CYS A 196 4.48 9.35 17.95
N GLN A 197 3.70 9.52 19.01
CA GLN A 197 4.23 9.71 20.36
C GLN A 197 4.93 8.45 20.90
N ALA A 198 4.54 7.26 20.42
CA ALA A 198 5.11 6.00 20.89
C ALA A 198 6.43 5.61 20.17
N CYS A 199 6.53 5.80 18.85
CA CYS A 199 7.68 5.30 18.06
C CYS A 199 8.36 6.37 17.20
N GLN A 200 7.93 7.63 17.27
CA GLN A 200 8.48 8.77 16.51
C GLN A 200 8.38 8.66 14.98
N THR A 201 7.76 7.62 14.46
CA THR A 201 7.50 7.47 13.01
C THR A 201 6.50 8.53 12.54
N ALA A 202 6.63 9.02 11.31
CA ALA A 202 5.68 9.96 10.75
C ALA A 202 4.29 9.34 10.68
N MET A 203 3.26 10.08 11.08
CA MET A 203 1.87 9.64 10.98
C MET A 203 1.33 9.88 9.57
N THR A 204 0.53 8.94 9.10
CA THR A 204 -0.20 9.07 7.83
C THR A 204 -1.60 9.60 8.11
N GLU A 205 -1.99 10.61 7.35
CA GLU A 205 -3.29 11.28 7.45
C GLU A 205 -4.31 10.62 6.52
N TYR A 206 -5.51 10.38 7.04
CA TYR A 206 -6.65 9.87 6.28
C TYR A 206 -7.91 10.67 6.59
N LEU A 207 -8.72 10.94 5.58
CA LEU A 207 -10.05 11.49 5.77
C LEU A 207 -11.05 10.33 5.88
N ILE A 208 -11.80 10.28 6.97
CA ILE A 208 -12.88 9.31 7.19
C ILE A 208 -14.20 9.85 6.63
N ASP A 209 -14.52 11.10 6.98
CA ASP A 209 -15.73 11.83 6.59
C ASP A 209 -15.47 13.35 6.61
N LYS A 210 -16.46 14.14 6.27
CA LYS A 210 -16.38 15.61 6.19
C LYS A 210 -15.86 16.27 7.47
N ASN A 211 -16.02 15.62 8.61
CA ASN A 211 -15.76 16.20 9.92
C ASN A 211 -14.64 15.52 10.68
N THR A 212 -14.09 14.41 10.16
CA THR A 212 -13.16 13.56 10.93
C THR A 212 -11.96 13.14 10.09
N LYS A 213 -10.76 13.52 10.56
CA LYS A 213 -9.49 12.97 10.09
C LYS A 213 -8.98 11.92 11.07
N LEU A 214 -8.32 10.91 10.53
CA LEU A 214 -7.57 9.89 11.25
C LEU A 214 -6.09 10.09 10.94
N TYR A 215 -5.27 10.25 11.96
CA TYR A 215 -3.84 10.13 11.89
C TYR A 215 -3.45 8.74 12.41
N LEU A 216 -2.83 7.94 11.56
CA LEU A 216 -2.40 6.59 11.86
C LEU A 216 -0.87 6.55 11.87
N CYS A 217 -0.26 5.89 12.86
CA CYS A 217 1.18 5.69 12.85
C CYS A 217 1.63 5.02 11.55
N GLY A 218 2.67 5.56 10.90
CA GLY A 218 3.23 4.97 9.67
C GLY A 218 3.77 3.55 9.88
N ASN A 219 4.11 3.19 11.13
CA ASN A 219 4.55 1.84 11.51
C ASN A 219 3.39 0.89 11.87
N ASN A 220 2.14 1.22 11.51
CA ASN A 220 1.00 0.32 11.69
C ASN A 220 1.11 -0.88 10.74
N PRO A 221 0.82 -2.12 11.17
CA PRO A 221 0.16 -2.52 12.41
C PRO A 221 1.08 -2.71 13.63
N ASP A 222 2.39 -2.66 13.49
CA ASP A 222 3.33 -2.93 14.60
C ASP A 222 3.26 -1.84 15.69
N CYS A 223 2.86 -0.63 15.31
CA CYS A 223 2.48 0.43 16.23
C CYS A 223 1.02 0.81 15.99
N SER A 224 0.16 0.52 16.95
CA SER A 224 -1.28 0.75 16.86
C SER A 224 -1.71 2.18 17.24
N THR A 225 -0.78 3.12 17.41
CA THR A 225 -1.08 4.51 17.80
C THR A 225 -1.84 5.22 16.69
N PHE A 226 -2.94 5.87 17.05
CA PHE A 226 -3.75 6.71 16.17
C PHE A 226 -4.29 7.92 16.91
N GLU A 227 -4.70 8.94 16.16
CA GLU A 227 -5.33 10.16 16.68
C GLU A 227 -6.48 10.56 15.75
N PHE A 228 -7.56 11.09 16.34
CA PHE A 228 -8.64 11.72 15.57
C PHE A 228 -8.52 13.24 15.68
N GLU A 229 -8.84 13.90 14.57
CA GLU A 229 -8.98 15.35 14.53
C GLU A 229 -10.36 15.71 13.99
N ALA A 230 -11.15 16.40 14.78
CA ALA A 230 -12.43 16.93 14.37
C ALA A 230 -12.26 18.28 13.65
N GLY A 231 -12.98 18.51 12.58
CA GLY A 231 -12.91 19.74 11.78
C GLY A 231 -13.86 19.68 10.59
N GLU A 232 -13.82 20.71 9.75
CA GLU A 232 -14.51 20.70 8.46
C GLU A 232 -13.48 20.47 7.35
N TYR A 233 -13.61 19.40 6.62
CA TYR A 233 -12.64 18.98 5.62
C TYR A 233 -13.29 18.85 4.24
N LYS A 234 -12.51 19.20 3.21
CA LYS A 234 -12.86 19.03 1.80
C LYS A 234 -11.84 18.12 1.14
N ILE A 235 -12.30 17.27 0.24
CA ILE A 235 -11.41 16.45 -0.59
C ILE A 235 -10.80 17.37 -1.65
N ARG A 236 -9.48 17.47 -1.71
CA ARG A 236 -8.79 18.27 -2.71
C ARG A 236 -9.12 17.76 -4.12
N GLY A 237 -9.44 18.69 -5.01
CA GLY A 237 -9.79 18.37 -6.40
C GLY A 237 -11.20 17.84 -6.59
N TYR A 238 -12.04 17.88 -5.54
CA TYR A 238 -13.45 17.61 -5.63
C TYR A 238 -14.25 18.69 -4.88
N GLU A 239 -14.75 19.64 -5.61
CA GLU A 239 -15.66 20.70 -5.12
C GLU A 239 -17.12 20.41 -5.51
N GLY A 240 -17.40 19.19 -5.94
CA GLY A 240 -18.70 18.82 -6.46
C GLY A 240 -19.76 18.58 -5.38
N PRO A 241 -21.05 18.61 -5.80
CA PRO A 241 -22.17 18.29 -4.93
C PRO A 241 -22.14 16.83 -4.48
N THR A 242 -22.80 16.53 -3.36
CA THR A 242 -23.19 15.17 -2.99
C THR A 242 -23.93 14.53 -4.17
N VAL A 243 -23.43 13.40 -4.66
CA VAL A 243 -24.03 12.69 -5.79
C VAL A 243 -24.99 11.64 -5.23
N GLU A 244 -26.27 11.74 -5.61
CA GLU A 244 -27.24 10.71 -5.31
C GLU A 244 -27.17 9.56 -6.32
N CYS A 245 -27.38 8.35 -5.82
CA CYS A 245 -27.44 7.16 -6.66
C CYS A 245 -28.73 7.16 -7.51
N ASP A 246 -28.58 7.04 -8.81
CA ASP A 246 -29.67 6.96 -9.78
C ASP A 246 -30.52 5.69 -9.68
N LYS A 247 -30.05 4.68 -8.91
CA LYS A 247 -30.76 3.41 -8.74
C LYS A 247 -31.52 3.30 -7.42
N CYS A 248 -31.04 3.91 -6.35
CA CYS A 248 -31.64 3.75 -5.01
C CYS A 248 -31.70 5.04 -4.21
N SER A 249 -31.34 6.18 -4.80
CA SER A 249 -31.30 7.51 -4.17
C SER A 249 -30.43 7.66 -2.91
N ALA A 250 -29.68 6.61 -2.55
CA ALA A 250 -28.69 6.71 -1.47
C ALA A 250 -27.51 7.59 -1.88
N GLU A 251 -26.84 8.20 -0.91
CA GLU A 251 -25.64 9.00 -1.15
C GLU A 251 -24.52 8.15 -1.76
N MET A 252 -23.83 8.67 -2.76
CA MET A 252 -22.63 8.04 -3.33
C MET A 252 -21.39 8.63 -2.71
N GLN A 253 -20.49 7.76 -2.27
CA GLN A 253 -19.19 8.14 -1.70
C GLN A 253 -18.07 8.02 -2.73
N LEU A 254 -17.12 8.94 -2.67
CA LEU A 254 -15.90 8.86 -3.45
C LEU A 254 -15.07 7.69 -2.95
N LYS A 255 -14.71 6.78 -3.86
CA LYS A 255 -13.90 5.58 -3.59
C LYS A 255 -12.70 5.55 -4.52
N THR A 256 -11.60 4.98 -4.06
CA THR A 256 -10.43 4.72 -4.89
C THR A 256 -10.45 3.27 -5.36
N GLY A 257 -10.26 3.03 -6.65
CA GLY A 257 -10.20 1.70 -7.25
C GLY A 257 -8.97 1.56 -8.14
N ARG A 258 -8.76 0.37 -8.69
CA ARG A 258 -7.63 0.03 -9.57
C ARG A 258 -7.43 1.04 -10.74
N PHE A 259 -8.52 1.60 -11.24
CA PHE A 259 -8.50 2.53 -12.39
C PHE A 259 -8.69 4.00 -11.99
N GLY A 260 -8.48 4.35 -10.72
CA GLY A 260 -8.64 5.70 -10.18
C GLY A 260 -9.90 5.88 -9.35
N LYS A 261 -10.25 7.14 -9.08
CA LYS A 261 -11.40 7.50 -8.24
C LYS A 261 -12.72 7.31 -8.95
N TYR A 262 -13.72 6.86 -8.21
CA TYR A 262 -15.09 6.69 -8.68
C TYR A 262 -16.08 6.90 -7.52
N PHE A 263 -17.33 7.20 -7.85
CA PHE A 263 -18.40 7.22 -6.87
C PHE A 263 -19.00 5.82 -6.71
N GLY A 264 -19.05 5.31 -5.50
CA GLY A 264 -19.72 4.07 -5.15
C GLY A 264 -20.94 4.34 -4.27
N CYS A 265 -22.07 3.71 -4.59
CA CYS A 265 -23.28 3.81 -3.79
C CYS A 265 -23.07 3.25 -2.38
N THR A 266 -23.72 3.88 -1.38
CA THR A 266 -23.70 3.43 0.02
C THR A 266 -24.91 2.57 0.40
N GLY A 267 -25.89 2.39 -0.50
CA GLY A 267 -27.08 1.55 -0.27
C GLY A 267 -26.70 0.08 -0.10
N GLU A 268 -27.29 -0.62 0.87
CA GLU A 268 -26.92 -1.98 1.31
C GLU A 268 -26.87 -2.99 0.17
N ASP A 269 -27.82 -2.96 -0.75
CA ASP A 269 -27.89 -3.89 -1.89
C ASP A 269 -27.52 -3.24 -3.23
N CYS A 270 -27.08 -1.98 -3.21
CA CYS A 270 -26.80 -1.23 -4.42
C CYS A 270 -25.31 -1.20 -4.72
N LYS A 271 -24.88 -1.90 -5.77
CA LYS A 271 -23.51 -1.92 -6.28
C LYS A 271 -23.26 -0.87 -7.37
N ASN A 272 -24.09 0.17 -7.44
CA ASN A 272 -23.97 1.18 -8.48
C ASN A 272 -22.67 2.01 -8.31
N THR A 273 -22.00 2.26 -9.44
CA THR A 273 -20.78 3.07 -9.46
C THR A 273 -20.84 4.09 -10.61
N ARG A 274 -20.27 5.27 -10.38
CA ARG A 274 -20.10 6.30 -11.42
C ARG A 274 -18.62 6.68 -11.50
N LYS A 275 -18.09 6.75 -12.71
CA LYS A 275 -16.72 7.23 -12.95
C LYS A 275 -16.67 8.75 -12.78
N LEU A 276 -15.59 9.24 -12.18
CA LEU A 276 -15.23 10.66 -12.28
C LEU A 276 -14.80 10.94 -13.73
N LEU A 277 -15.61 11.69 -14.46
CA LEU A 277 -15.20 12.24 -15.74
C LEU A 277 -14.27 13.43 -15.45
N ARG A 278 -13.04 13.38 -15.92
CA ARG A 278 -12.24 14.59 -16.08
C ARG A 278 -12.92 15.41 -17.16
N ASN A 279 -13.46 16.57 -16.79
CA ASN A 279 -13.73 17.60 -17.78
C ASN A 279 -12.37 18.00 -18.35
N GLY A 280 -12.21 17.79 -19.66
CA GLY A 280 -11.03 18.17 -20.43
C GLY A 280 -10.81 19.67 -20.45
#